data_33d3276540fc554c18986168b061db01
#
_entry.id   33d3276540fc554c18986168b061db01
#
_cell.length_a   1.000
_cell.length_b   1.000
_cell.length_c   1.000
_cell.angle_alpha   90.00
_cell.angle_beta   90.00
_cell.angle_gamma   90.00
#
_symmetry.space_group_name_H-M   'P 1'
#
loop_
_entity.id
_entity.type
_entity.pdbx_description
1 polymer ?
#
loop_
_entity_poly.entity_id
_entity_poly.type
_entity_poly.pdbx_seq_one_letter_code
_entity_poly.pdbx_strand_id
1 'polypeptide(L)' 'ASMRTMIRNVEDAIKENDATKAKDLFISTQKVLDKLANKKVLPKNAVARQKSRLIKSIKQLS' A
#
# COMPACT_ATOMS: atom_id res chain seq x y z
N ALA A 1 10.15 -8.13 -5.98
CA ALA A 1 8.87 -8.48 -5.34
C ALA A 1 7.71 -7.92 -6.16
N SER A 2 6.63 -8.67 -6.24
CA SER A 2 5.45 -8.23 -6.97
C SER A 2 4.66 -7.21 -6.14
N MET A 3 3.85 -6.40 -6.84
CA MET A 3 2.95 -5.45 -6.19
C MET A 3 2.02 -6.16 -5.20
N ARG A 4 1.53 -7.35 -5.56
CA ARG A 4 0.66 -8.13 -4.68
C ARG A 4 1.34 -8.47 -3.36
N THR A 5 2.60 -8.87 -3.42
CA THR A 5 3.37 -9.20 -2.22
C THR A 5 3.52 -8.00 -1.31
N MET A 6 3.79 -6.82 -1.87
CA MET A 6 3.93 -5.60 -1.09
C MET A 6 2.63 -5.20 -0.42
N ILE A 7 1.52 -5.26 -1.15
CA ILE A 7 0.20 -4.95 -0.60
C ILE A 7 -0.16 -5.94 0.50
N ARG A 8 0.12 -7.22 0.29
CA ARG A 8 -0.14 -8.26 1.28
C ARG A 8 0.67 -8.02 2.56
N ASN A 9 1.93 -7.60 2.42
CA ASN A 9 2.77 -7.29 3.58
C ASN A 9 2.16 -6.17 4.43
N VAL A 10 1.63 -5.12 3.79
CA VAL A 10 0.95 -4.04 4.50
C VAL A 10 -0.30 -4.57 5.20
N GLU A 11 -1.10 -5.38 4.51
CA GLU A 11 -2.30 -5.97 5.09
C GLU A 11 -1.98 -6.86 6.28
N ASP A 12 -0.91 -7.66 6.19
CA ASP A 12 -0.48 -8.51 7.30
C ASP A 12 -0.09 -7.67 8.52
N ALA A 13 0.63 -6.56 8.31
CA ALA A 13 0.98 -5.64 9.40
C ALA A 13 -0.27 -5.05 10.03
N ILE A 14 -1.28 -4.74 9.24
CA ILE A 14 -2.56 -4.23 9.73
C ILE A 14 -3.26 -5.29 10.60
N LYS A 15 -3.25 -6.54 10.16
CA LYS A 15 -3.83 -7.65 10.93
C LYS A 15 -3.12 -7.85 12.26
N GLU A 16 -1.82 -7.59 12.30
CA GLU A 16 -1.01 -7.67 13.53
C GLU A 16 -1.21 -6.47 14.44
N ASN A 17 -2.00 -5.49 14.01
CA ASN A 17 -2.21 -4.22 14.71
C ASN A 17 -0.92 -3.44 14.92
N ASP A 18 0.03 -3.59 13.99
CA ASP A 18 1.31 -2.90 14.04
C ASP A 18 1.27 -1.67 13.12
N ALA A 19 0.78 -0.56 13.66
CA ALA A 19 0.60 0.67 12.89
C ALA A 19 1.93 1.20 12.35
N THR A 20 2.99 1.14 13.13
CA THR A 20 4.32 1.62 12.71
C THR A 20 4.83 0.83 11.51
N LYS A 21 4.77 -0.49 11.61
CA LYS A 21 5.19 -1.38 10.53
C LYS A 21 4.32 -1.19 9.29
N ALA A 22 3.01 -1.05 9.48
CA ALA A 22 2.09 -0.84 8.37
C ALA A 22 2.39 0.46 7.63
N LYS A 23 2.67 1.54 8.36
CA LYS A 23 3.03 2.83 7.76
C LYS A 23 4.34 2.74 6.96
N ASP A 24 5.36 2.09 7.52
CA ASP A 24 6.65 1.93 6.85
C ASP A 24 6.49 1.13 5.57
N LEU A 25 5.78 0.02 5.63
CA LEU A 25 5.52 -0.82 4.46
C LEU A 25 4.66 -0.07 3.43
N PHE A 26 3.71 0.74 3.90
CA PHE A 26 2.87 1.53 3.00
C PHE A 26 3.69 2.54 2.21
N ILE A 27 4.64 3.22 2.87
CA ILE A 27 5.50 4.19 2.19
C ILE A 27 6.27 3.53 1.05
N SER A 28 6.87 2.36 1.30
CA SER A 28 7.58 1.61 0.27
C SER A 28 6.64 1.18 -0.86
N THR A 29 5.45 0.69 -0.51
CA THR A 29 4.45 0.25 -1.48
C THR A 29 3.98 1.42 -2.33
N GLN A 30 3.74 2.58 -1.71
CA GLN A 30 3.31 3.77 -2.41
C GLN A 30 4.32 4.19 -3.48
N LYS A 31 5.61 4.16 -3.17
CA LYS A 31 6.66 4.51 -4.12
C LYS A 31 6.62 3.60 -5.34
N VAL A 32 6.43 2.30 -5.14
CA VAL A 32 6.36 1.34 -6.23
C VAL A 32 5.10 1.57 -7.07
N LEU A 33 3.95 1.79 -6.41
CA LEU A 33 2.70 2.03 -7.11
C LEU A 33 2.77 3.29 -7.97
N ASP A 34 3.34 4.36 -7.44
CA ASP A 34 3.49 5.62 -8.18
C ASP A 34 4.43 5.42 -9.38
N LYS A 35 5.50 4.67 -9.21
CA LYS A 35 6.44 4.39 -10.28
C LYS A 35 5.77 3.59 -11.41
N LEU A 36 4.97 2.59 -11.05
CA LEU A 36 4.25 1.79 -12.02
C LEU A 36 3.18 2.61 -12.76
N ALA A 37 2.52 3.52 -12.05
CA ALA A 37 1.53 4.41 -12.67
C ALA A 37 2.21 5.37 -13.67
N ASN A 38 3.38 5.91 -13.30
CA ASN A 38 4.13 6.80 -14.18
C ASN A 38 4.62 6.10 -15.44
N LYS A 39 4.94 4.81 -15.34
CA LYS A 39 5.36 4.00 -16.49
C LYS A 39 4.17 3.46 -17.27
N LYS A 40 2.95 3.82 -16.89
CA LYS A 40 1.71 3.36 -17.52
C LYS A 40 1.54 1.84 -17.49
N VAL A 41 2.17 1.19 -16.53
CA VAL A 41 1.98 -0.25 -16.29
C VAL A 41 0.65 -0.50 -15.61
N LEU A 42 0.22 0.43 -14.74
CA LEU A 42 -1.05 0.37 -14.03
C LEU A 42 -1.87 1.64 -14.27
N PRO A 43 -3.21 1.51 -14.36
CA PRO A 43 -4.07 2.69 -14.44
C PRO A 43 -3.96 3.53 -13.16
N LYS A 44 -3.93 4.85 -13.31
CA LYS A 44 -3.88 5.75 -12.15
C LYS A 44 -5.05 5.53 -11.20
N ASN A 45 -6.23 5.21 -11.73
CA ASN A 45 -7.42 4.95 -10.92
C ASN A 45 -7.22 3.73 -10.01
N ALA A 46 -6.61 2.67 -10.53
CA ALA A 46 -6.33 1.46 -9.75
C ALA A 46 -5.34 1.77 -8.62
N VAL A 47 -4.29 2.55 -8.92
CA VAL A 47 -3.29 2.94 -7.93
C VAL A 47 -3.93 3.79 -6.83
N ALA A 48 -4.73 4.78 -7.22
CA ALA A 48 -5.41 5.64 -6.26
C ALA A 48 -6.34 4.84 -5.34
N ARG A 49 -7.06 3.88 -5.91
CA ARG A 49 -7.96 3.02 -5.15
C ARG A 49 -7.20 2.18 -4.12
N GLN A 50 -6.09 1.57 -4.51
CA GLN A 50 -5.27 0.78 -3.60
C GLN A 50 -4.70 1.62 -2.47
N LYS A 51 -4.17 2.81 -2.80
CA LYS A 51 -3.66 3.73 -1.79
C LYS A 51 -4.75 4.12 -0.78
N SER A 52 -5.93 4.46 -1.27
CA SER A 52 -7.04 4.88 -0.41
C SER A 52 -7.45 3.76 0.55
N ARG A 53 -7.53 2.53 0.07
CA ARG A 53 -7.87 1.38 0.91
C ARG A 53 -6.83 1.16 2.01
N LEU A 54 -5.56 1.20 1.65
CA LEU A 54 -4.47 0.99 2.61
C LEU A 54 -4.42 2.11 3.65
N ILE A 55 -4.56 3.36 3.23
CA ILE A 55 -4.58 4.50 4.14
C ILE A 55 -5.73 4.38 5.13
N LYS A 56 -6.92 4.03 4.63
CA LYS A 56 -8.10 3.88 5.48
C LYS A 56 -7.89 2.80 6.53
N SER A 57 -7.33 1.66 6.14
CA SER A 57 -7.05 0.56 7.06
C SER A 57 -6.01 0.97 8.11
N ILE A 58 -4.97 1.68 7.71
CA ILE A 58 -3.92 2.14 8.62
C ILE A 58 -4.47 3.15 9.62
N LYS A 59 -5.35 4.05 9.17
CA LYS A 59 -5.98 5.02 10.06
C LYS A 59 -6.82 4.36 11.16
N GLN A 60 -7.39 3.21 10.89
CA GLN A 60 -8.15 2.47 11.88
C GLN A 60 -7.27 1.91 12.99
N LEU A 61 -5.99 1.71 12.72
CA LEU A 61 -5.03 1.23 13.72
C LEU A 61 -4.53 2.34 14.64
N SER A 62 -4.54 3.56 14.15
CA SER A 62 -4.08 4.71 14.92
C SER A 62 -5.25 5.57 15.34
#